data_a621367162dd1aec0b5678ed8e7fe4d5
#
_entry.id   a621367162dd1aec0b5678ed8e7fe4d5
#
_cell.length_a   1.000
_cell.length_b   1.000
_cell.length_c   1.000
_cell.angle_alpha   90.00
_cell.angle_beta   90.00
_cell.angle_gamma   90.00
#
_symmetry.space_group_name_H-M   'P 1'
#
loop_
_entity.id
_entity.type
_entity.pdbx_description
1 polymer ?
#
loop_
_entity_poly.entity_id
_entity_poly.type
_entity_poly.pdbx_seq_one_letter_code
_entity_poly.pdbx_strand_id
1 'polypeptide(L)'
;FFYISEEGCESCYLPYLKRMNLLSQKYGADKVIVLAHFTDKRNLEYLFSNNQIDLNIYVLHTTLDLFPKYNFYPILFFLSKNRYIENAFVADKSNLDLIDSYLEVVEHRFLKIN
;
A
#
# COMPACT_ATOMS: atom_id res chain seq x y z
N PHE A 1 3.48 4.70 1.11
CA PHE A 1 3.88 3.33 0.74
C PHE A 1 2.83 2.33 1.17
N PHE A 2 2.56 1.38 0.31
CA PHE A 2 1.69 0.26 0.61
C PHE A 2 2.44 -1.05 0.36
N TYR A 3 2.70 -1.81 1.43
CA TYR A 3 3.36 -3.09 1.34
C TYR A 3 2.34 -4.21 1.22
N ILE A 4 2.52 -5.08 0.24
CA ILE A 4 1.73 -6.30 0.07
C ILE A 4 2.65 -7.51 -0.13
N SER A 5 2.17 -8.69 0.24
CA SER A 5 2.88 -9.95 0.06
C SER A 5 1.97 -10.99 -0.59
N GLU A 6 2.53 -11.81 -1.48
CA GLU A 6 1.78 -12.92 -2.07
C GLU A 6 1.31 -13.93 -1.04
N GLU A 7 1.95 -13.97 0.12
CA GLU A 7 1.56 -14.84 1.23
C GLU A 7 0.40 -14.26 2.04
N GLY A 8 0.04 -13.01 1.76
CA GLY A 8 -1.08 -12.35 2.40
C GLY A 8 -2.41 -12.66 1.71
N CYS A 9 -3.46 -12.13 2.29
CA CYS A 9 -4.83 -12.32 1.81
C CYS A 9 -5.14 -11.32 0.71
N GLU A 10 -5.32 -11.80 -0.55
CA GLU A 10 -5.65 -10.92 -1.68
C GLU A 10 -6.93 -10.12 -1.43
N SER A 11 -7.98 -10.77 -0.95
CA SER A 11 -9.24 -10.08 -0.66
C SER A 11 -9.12 -9.08 0.46
N CYS A 12 -8.05 -9.16 1.28
CA CYS A 12 -7.78 -8.19 2.33
C CYS A 12 -7.14 -6.93 1.78
N TYR A 13 -6.21 -7.04 0.82
CA TYR A 13 -5.48 -5.86 0.34
C TYR A 13 -6.05 -5.26 -0.94
N LEU A 14 -6.83 -6.00 -1.73
CA LEU A 14 -7.36 -5.49 -3.00
C LEU A 14 -8.21 -4.22 -2.85
N PRO A 15 -9.14 -4.13 -1.88
CA PRO A 15 -9.88 -2.88 -1.69
C PRO A 15 -8.97 -1.69 -1.37
N TYR A 16 -7.89 -1.91 -0.64
CA TYR A 16 -6.91 -0.87 -0.32
C TYR A 16 -6.12 -0.46 -1.56
N LEU A 17 -5.74 -1.41 -2.41
CA LEU A 17 -5.07 -1.10 -3.68
C LEU A 17 -5.93 -0.19 -4.55
N LYS A 18 -7.22 -0.43 -4.61
CA LYS A 18 -8.15 0.41 -5.37
C LYS A 18 -8.21 1.83 -4.79
N ARG A 19 -8.20 1.96 -3.47
CA ARG A 19 -8.12 3.27 -2.82
C ARG A 19 -6.81 3.97 -3.12
N MET A 20 -5.69 3.25 -3.08
CA MET A 20 -4.38 3.79 -3.42
C MET A 20 -4.31 4.24 -4.87
N ASN A 21 -4.96 3.51 -5.77
CA ASN A 21 -5.02 3.88 -7.18
C ASN A 21 -5.74 5.23 -7.37
N LEU A 22 -6.87 5.43 -6.68
CA LEU A 22 -7.59 6.71 -6.72
C LEU A 22 -6.73 7.84 -6.15
N LEU A 23 -6.02 7.58 -5.07
CA LEU A 23 -5.13 8.56 -4.44
C LEU A 23 -4.00 8.96 -5.39
N SER A 24 -3.42 7.98 -6.08
CA SER A 24 -2.38 8.22 -7.08
C SER A 24 -2.89 9.07 -8.24
N GLN A 25 -4.10 8.83 -8.71
CA GLN A 25 -4.71 9.62 -9.76
C GLN A 25 -4.94 11.07 -9.33
N LYS A 26 -5.25 11.27 -8.05
CA LYS A 26 -5.52 12.61 -7.52
C LYS A 26 -4.25 13.42 -7.27
N TYR A 27 -3.20 12.81 -6.75
CA TYR A 27 -2.00 13.51 -6.28
C TYR A 27 -0.74 13.25 -7.12
N GLY A 28 -0.78 12.27 -8.01
CA GLY A 28 0.34 11.91 -8.86
C GLY A 28 0.91 10.54 -8.52
N ALA A 29 1.45 9.88 -9.55
CA ALA A 29 1.96 8.52 -9.43
C ALA A 29 3.20 8.42 -8.53
N ASP A 30 3.94 9.52 -8.37
CA ASP A 30 5.12 9.57 -7.52
C ASP A 30 4.79 9.65 -6.02
N LYS A 31 3.54 9.89 -5.68
CA LYS A 31 3.11 10.03 -4.29
C LYS A 31 2.67 8.73 -3.65
N VAL A 32 2.35 7.72 -4.45
CA VAL A 32 1.86 6.43 -3.95
C VAL A 32 2.70 5.32 -4.57
N ILE A 33 3.35 4.55 -3.72
CA ILE A 33 4.26 3.50 -4.14
C ILE A 33 3.86 2.18 -3.48
N VAL A 34 3.75 1.12 -4.29
CA VAL A 34 3.48 -0.23 -3.80
C VAL A 34 4.80 -0.98 -3.69
N LEU A 35 5.05 -1.56 -2.52
CA LEU A 35 6.16 -2.47 -2.28
C LEU A 35 5.59 -3.87 -2.24
N ALA A 36 5.96 -4.72 -3.18
CA ALA A 36 5.33 -6.03 -3.34
C ALA A 36 6.34 -7.16 -3.23
N HIS A 37 6.12 -8.06 -2.29
CA HIS A 37 6.88 -9.30 -2.20
C HIS A 37 6.14 -10.40 -2.94
N PHE A 38 6.50 -10.59 -4.21
CA PHE A 38 5.93 -11.62 -5.08
C PHE A 38 7.08 -12.38 -5.76
N THR A 39 7.05 -13.70 -5.71
CA THR A 39 8.05 -14.53 -6.40
C THR A 39 7.80 -14.57 -7.90
N ASP A 40 6.54 -14.54 -8.31
CA ASP A 40 6.16 -14.49 -9.72
C ASP A 40 5.58 -13.12 -10.07
N LYS A 41 6.36 -12.33 -10.77
CA LYS A 41 5.97 -10.99 -11.20
C LYS A 41 4.71 -11.00 -12.07
N ARG A 42 4.49 -12.09 -12.83
CA ARG A 42 3.31 -12.20 -13.71
C ARG A 42 2.01 -12.23 -12.91
N ASN A 43 2.01 -12.86 -11.75
CA ASN A 43 0.84 -12.86 -10.87
C ASN A 43 0.48 -11.46 -10.42
N LEU A 44 1.49 -10.65 -10.11
CA LEU A 44 1.30 -9.27 -9.72
C LEU A 44 0.78 -8.42 -10.88
N GLU A 45 1.36 -8.58 -12.07
CA GLU A 45 0.93 -7.86 -13.27
C GLU A 45 -0.52 -8.22 -13.64
N TYR A 46 -0.88 -9.49 -13.52
CA TYR A 46 -2.23 -9.97 -13.76
C TYR A 46 -3.23 -9.36 -12.78
N LEU A 47 -2.87 -9.34 -11.50
CA LEU A 47 -3.70 -8.72 -10.47
C LEU A 47 -3.98 -7.26 -10.78
N PHE A 48 -2.95 -6.52 -11.19
CA PHE A 48 -3.09 -5.09 -11.48
C PHE A 48 -3.90 -4.85 -12.75
N SER A 49 -3.62 -5.58 -13.83
CA SER A 49 -4.34 -5.38 -15.09
C SER A 49 -5.80 -5.77 -14.97
N ASN A 50 -6.11 -6.86 -14.27
CA ASN A 50 -7.49 -7.32 -14.09
C ASN A 50 -8.33 -6.34 -13.26
N ASN A 51 -7.71 -5.58 -12.40
CA ASN A 51 -8.41 -4.65 -11.52
C ASN A 51 -8.22 -3.19 -11.94
N GLN A 52 -7.62 -2.97 -13.11
CA GLN A 52 -7.39 -1.64 -13.68
C GLN A 52 -6.62 -0.73 -12.73
N ILE A 53 -5.60 -1.30 -12.07
CA ILE A 53 -4.75 -0.59 -11.13
C ILE A 53 -3.47 -0.17 -11.85
N ASP A 54 -3.17 1.12 -11.80
CA ASP A 54 -1.97 1.73 -12.38
C ASP A 54 -1.21 2.47 -11.28
N LEU A 55 -0.41 1.71 -10.54
CA LEU A 55 0.41 2.22 -9.44
C LEU A 55 1.87 1.90 -9.69
N ASN A 56 2.75 2.74 -9.19
CA ASN A 56 4.19 2.45 -9.18
C ASN A 56 4.46 1.30 -8.22
N ILE A 57 5.13 0.26 -8.74
CA ILE A 57 5.41 -0.95 -7.99
C ILE A 57 6.91 -1.20 -7.95
N TYR A 58 7.40 -1.54 -6.76
CA TYR A 58 8.74 -2.11 -6.60
C TYR A 58 8.59 -3.53 -6.07
N VAL A 59 9.12 -4.50 -6.84
CA VAL A 59 9.09 -5.90 -6.44
C VAL A 59 10.26 -6.17 -5.50
N LEU A 60 9.95 -6.71 -4.33
CA LEU A 60 10.94 -7.03 -3.31
C LEU A 60 11.30 -8.51 -3.38
N HIS A 61 12.57 -8.82 -3.21
CA HIS A 61 13.07 -10.20 -3.21
C HIS A 61 12.94 -10.87 -1.84
N THR A 62 12.76 -10.07 -0.81
CA THR A 62 12.56 -10.56 0.56
C THR A 62 11.35 -9.88 1.19
N THR A 63 10.78 -10.52 2.20
CA THR A 63 9.70 -9.89 2.96
C THR A 63 10.24 -8.69 3.73
N LEU A 64 9.40 -7.65 3.86
CA LEU A 64 9.70 -6.55 4.76
C LEU A 64 9.31 -6.95 6.17
N ASP A 65 10.27 -6.88 7.08
CA ASP A 65 10.06 -7.22 8.48
C ASP A 65 9.90 -5.94 9.31
N LEU A 66 8.96 -5.09 8.88
CA LEU A 66 8.67 -3.82 9.55
C LEU A 66 7.97 -4.03 10.89
N PHE A 67 7.07 -4.98 10.91
CA PHE A 67 6.28 -5.32 12.08
C PHE A 67 6.20 -6.85 12.15
N PRO A 68 7.13 -7.52 12.85
CA PRO A 68 7.24 -8.99 12.83
C PRO A 68 5.95 -9.73 13.14
N LYS A 69 5.11 -9.14 13.98
CA LYS A 69 3.81 -9.71 14.33
C LYS A 69 2.85 -9.73 13.15
N TYR A 70 3.09 -8.92 12.13
CA TYR A 70 2.19 -8.72 10.98
C TYR A 70 2.91 -8.93 9.64
N ASN A 71 3.84 -9.88 9.55
CA ASN A 71 4.70 -10.09 8.39
C ASN A 71 3.95 -10.24 7.07
N PHE A 72 2.78 -10.87 7.09
CA PHE A 72 2.01 -11.14 5.89
C PHE A 72 0.83 -10.20 5.70
N TYR A 73 0.63 -9.26 6.62
CA TYR A 73 -0.45 -8.29 6.49
C TYR A 73 -0.04 -7.15 5.56
N PRO A 74 -0.96 -6.64 4.75
CA PRO A 74 -0.71 -5.40 4.02
C PRO A 74 -0.55 -4.25 5.01
N ILE A 75 0.42 -3.39 4.76
CA ILE A 75 0.71 -2.28 5.67
C ILE A 75 0.83 -0.99 4.87
N LEU A 76 0.06 0.02 5.25
CA LEU A 76 0.18 1.37 4.76
C LEU A 76 1.08 2.17 5.69
N PHE A 77 1.99 2.95 5.15
CA PHE A 77 2.84 3.80 5.96
C PHE A 77 3.34 5.00 5.17
N PHE A 78 3.76 6.01 5.90
CA PHE A 78 4.42 7.20 5.36
C PHE A 78 5.89 7.15 5.73
N LEU A 79 6.75 7.56 4.82
CA LEU A 79 8.18 7.67 5.07
C LEU A 79 8.55 9.15 5.16
N SER A 80 9.03 9.56 6.32
CA SER A 80 9.43 10.95 6.54
C SER A 80 10.71 11.30 5.79
N LYS A 81 11.02 12.61 5.72
CA LYS A 81 12.27 13.09 5.13
C LYS A 81 13.50 12.50 5.81
N ASN A 82 13.40 12.16 7.09
CA ASN A 82 14.48 11.55 7.85
C ASN A 82 14.50 10.03 7.74
N ARG A 83 13.68 9.47 6.84
CA ARG A 83 13.58 8.02 6.59
C ARG A 83 13.01 7.23 7.76
N TYR A 84 12.20 7.85 8.59
CA TYR A 84 11.44 7.16 9.62
C TYR A 84 10.05 6.79 9.11
N ILE A 85 9.60 5.61 9.48
CA ILE A 85 8.24 5.17 9.20
C ILE A 85 7.29 5.87 10.17
N GLU A 86 6.27 6.51 9.62
CA GLU A 86 5.27 7.22 10.40
C GLU A 86 3.87 6.79 9.97
N ASN A 87 2.93 6.85 10.90
CA ASN A 87 1.50 6.61 10.65
C ASN A 87 1.25 5.27 9.96
N ALA A 88 1.82 4.19 10.50
CA ALA A 88 1.60 2.86 9.99
C ALA A 88 0.17 2.39 10.26
N PHE A 89 -0.42 1.70 9.28
CA PHE A 89 -1.79 1.19 9.35
C PHE A 89 -1.80 -0.22 8.78
N VAL A 90 -2.22 -1.18 9.61
CA VAL A 90 -2.38 -2.57 9.16
C VAL A 90 -3.69 -2.68 8.40
N ALA A 91 -3.59 -3.03 7.12
CA ALA A 91 -4.73 -3.08 6.21
C ALA A 91 -5.29 -4.50 6.16
N ASP A 92 -6.42 -4.72 6.81
CA ASP A 92 -7.14 -5.99 6.71
C ASP A 92 -8.64 -5.74 6.64
N LYS A 93 -9.43 -6.81 6.56
CA LYS A 93 -10.89 -6.68 6.42
C LYS A 93 -11.53 -6.00 7.63
N SER A 94 -10.96 -6.18 8.82
CA SER A 94 -11.52 -5.61 10.05
C SER A 94 -11.28 -4.10 10.14
N ASN A 95 -10.32 -3.57 9.38
CA ASN A 95 -9.94 -2.16 9.40
C ASN A 95 -10.45 -1.38 8.19
N LEU A 96 -11.21 -2.00 7.30
CA LEU A 96 -11.64 -1.35 6.06
C LEU A 96 -12.49 -0.11 6.30
N ASP A 97 -13.28 -0.11 7.37
CA ASP A 97 -14.09 1.04 7.76
C ASP A 97 -13.24 2.21 8.29
N LEU A 98 -12.01 1.96 8.69
CA LEU A 98 -11.10 2.99 9.21
C LEU A 98 -10.21 3.61 8.14
N ILE A 99 -10.20 3.03 6.93
CA ILE A 99 -9.27 3.48 5.88
C ILE A 99 -9.54 4.93 5.47
N ASP A 100 -10.78 5.33 5.39
CA ASP A 100 -11.11 6.70 4.97
C ASP A 100 -10.60 7.72 5.98
N SER A 101 -10.73 7.44 7.27
CA SER A 101 -10.19 8.31 8.32
C SER A 101 -8.67 8.38 8.27
N TYR A 102 -8.02 7.24 8.04
CA TYR A 102 -6.56 7.19 7.90
C TYR A 102 -6.10 8.00 6.70
N LEU A 103 -6.72 7.80 5.54
CA LEU A 103 -6.37 8.50 4.32
C LEU A 103 -6.61 9.99 4.41
N GLU A 104 -7.67 10.40 5.12
CA GLU A 104 -7.92 11.81 5.36
C GLU A 104 -6.77 12.48 6.12
N VAL A 105 -6.25 11.82 7.14
CA VAL A 105 -5.08 12.31 7.88
C VAL A 105 -3.85 12.38 6.98
N VAL A 106 -3.60 11.33 6.19
CA VAL A 106 -2.46 11.28 5.28
C VAL A 106 -2.55 12.38 4.23
N GLU A 107 -3.72 12.55 3.61
CA GLU A 107 -3.94 13.60 2.63
C GLU A 107 -3.67 14.98 3.22
N HIS A 108 -4.23 15.25 4.39
CA HIS A 108 -4.12 16.56 5.01
C HIS A 108 -2.68 16.88 5.41
N ARG A 109 -1.97 15.92 5.99
CA ARG A 109 -0.64 16.15 6.56
C ARG A 109 0.48 16.06 5.52
N PHE A 110 0.34 15.21 4.51
CA PHE A 110 1.47 14.84 3.65
C PHE A 110 1.26 15.13 2.18
N LEU A 111 0.04 15.11 1.68
CA LEU A 111 -0.23 15.22 0.25
C LEU A 111 -0.70 16.61 -0.18
N LYS A 112 -1.48 17.29 0.63
CA LYS A 112 -2.02 18.61 0.29
C LYS A 112 -1.06 19.76 0.48
N ILE A 113 0.05 19.55 1.16
CA ILE A 113 1.00 20.62 1.50
C ILE A 113 1.90 20.97 0.31
N ASN A 114 1.93 20.14 -0.70
CA ASN A 114 2.68 20.40 -1.92
C ASN A 114 1.75 20.90 -3.00
#